data_5c602312b465b2bcafbd34c8f4709036
#
_entry.id   5c602312b465b2bcafbd34c8f4709036
#
_cell.length_a   1.000
_cell.length_b   1.000
_cell.length_c   1.000
_cell.angle_alpha   90.00
_cell.angle_beta   90.00
_cell.angle_gamma   90.00
#
_symmetry.space_group_name_H-M   'P 1'
#
loop_
_entity.id
_entity.type
_entity.pdbx_description
1 polymer ?
#
loop_
_entity_poly.entity_id
_entity_poly.type
_entity_poly.pdbx_seq_one_letter_code
_entity_poly.pdbx_strand_id
1 'polypeptide(L)'
;MDQTRDLIKKQNFNAAYSYYQVTRNFISELESLDDEYLNRRAEDLKMLSDMVLKSLLGDEKVTSKVNNPSIVIAEKIDPSQIAEINQTNLLGIITTEGGVTDHSSIIAKALGVPYILGVKNVVNIVRNGDKIILDSKNKCIHINPEKEISQKFEKEILKEKSINKNQLIKSKYEAITNSGKKVDIMANVGSLD
;
A
#
# COMPACT_ATOMS: atom_id res chain seq x y z
N MET A 1 -4.52 -28.85 11.03
CA MET A 1 -5.44 -29.26 9.94
C MET A 1 -6.49 -30.26 10.43
N ASP A 2 -6.14 -31.30 11.21
CA ASP A 2 -7.12 -32.28 11.68
C ASP A 2 -8.15 -31.66 12.64
N GLN A 3 -7.74 -30.80 13.56
CA GLN A 3 -8.65 -30.06 14.46
C GLN A 3 -9.65 -29.20 13.69
N THR A 4 -9.23 -28.50 12.62
CA THR A 4 -10.12 -27.73 11.76
C THR A 4 -11.16 -28.63 11.09
N ARG A 5 -10.72 -29.77 10.56
CA ARG A 5 -11.60 -30.76 9.94
C ARG A 5 -12.61 -31.34 10.93
N ASP A 6 -12.19 -31.56 12.18
CA ASP A 6 -13.06 -32.04 13.23
C ASP A 6 -14.14 -31.03 13.62
N LEU A 7 -13.81 -29.76 13.70
CA LEU A 7 -14.80 -28.69 13.95
C LEU A 7 -15.84 -28.61 12.83
N ILE A 8 -15.39 -28.73 11.57
CA ILE A 8 -16.32 -28.74 10.43
C ILE A 8 -17.25 -29.96 10.50
N LYS A 9 -16.70 -31.18 10.70
CA LYS A 9 -17.48 -32.41 10.65
C LYS A 9 -18.34 -32.67 11.86
N LYS A 10 -17.84 -32.32 13.07
CA LYS A 10 -18.52 -32.65 14.35
C LYS A 10 -19.44 -31.55 14.83
N GLN A 11 -19.14 -30.28 14.50
CA GLN A 11 -19.88 -29.13 15.00
C GLN A 11 -20.59 -28.34 13.89
N ASN A 12 -20.49 -28.77 12.63
CA ASN A 12 -21.10 -28.11 11.46
C ASN A 12 -20.69 -26.61 11.31
N PHE A 13 -19.52 -26.23 11.79
CA PHE A 13 -18.99 -24.90 11.55
C PHE A 13 -18.49 -24.76 10.12
N ASN A 14 -18.57 -23.55 9.55
CA ASN A 14 -17.97 -23.28 8.25
C ASN A 14 -16.43 -23.35 8.30
N ALA A 15 -15.81 -23.49 7.14
CA ALA A 15 -14.36 -23.70 7.03
C ALA A 15 -13.56 -22.51 7.58
N ALA A 16 -13.98 -21.27 7.27
CA ALA A 16 -13.30 -20.07 7.71
C ALA A 16 -13.33 -19.92 9.23
N TYR A 17 -14.48 -20.11 9.85
CA TYR A 17 -14.63 -20.05 11.30
C TYR A 17 -13.82 -21.15 12.02
N SER A 18 -13.90 -22.39 11.50
CA SER A 18 -13.15 -23.50 12.07
C SER A 18 -11.63 -23.29 12.01
N TYR A 19 -11.16 -22.77 10.88
CA TYR A 19 -9.75 -22.44 10.69
C TYR A 19 -9.32 -21.30 11.63
N TYR A 20 -10.11 -20.23 11.70
CA TYR A 20 -9.87 -19.10 12.60
C TYR A 20 -9.74 -19.52 14.05
N GLN A 21 -10.68 -20.34 14.56
CA GLN A 21 -10.65 -20.80 15.94
C GLN A 21 -9.38 -21.61 16.27
N VAL A 22 -9.00 -22.53 15.39
CA VAL A 22 -7.81 -23.37 15.62
C VAL A 22 -6.53 -22.53 15.57
N THR A 23 -6.41 -21.67 14.57
CA THR A 23 -5.19 -20.84 14.41
C THR A 23 -5.05 -19.79 15.51
N ARG A 24 -6.16 -19.17 15.94
CA ARG A 24 -6.17 -18.22 17.04
C ARG A 24 -5.70 -18.84 18.36
N ASN A 25 -6.19 -20.05 18.66
CA ASN A 25 -5.76 -20.76 19.87
C ASN A 25 -4.26 -21.06 19.83
N PHE A 26 -3.76 -21.50 18.69
CA PHE A 26 -2.33 -21.79 18.49
C PHE A 26 -1.46 -20.53 18.61
N ILE A 27 -1.90 -19.42 18.03
CA ILE A 27 -1.22 -18.12 18.13
C ILE A 27 -1.18 -17.68 19.59
N SER A 28 -2.32 -17.75 20.30
CA SER A 28 -2.40 -17.37 21.72
C SER A 28 -1.52 -18.24 22.62
N GLU A 29 -1.40 -19.54 22.34
CA GLU A 29 -0.47 -20.42 23.03
C GLU A 29 0.99 -19.98 22.83
N LEU A 30 1.40 -19.67 21.59
CA LEU A 30 2.75 -19.19 21.28
C LEU A 30 3.05 -17.84 21.96
N GLU A 31 2.09 -16.90 21.92
CA GLU A 31 2.21 -15.58 22.54
C GLU A 31 2.27 -15.65 24.09
N SER A 32 1.71 -16.71 24.68
CA SER A 32 1.74 -16.93 26.15
C SER A 32 3.10 -17.42 26.66
N LEU A 33 3.97 -17.86 25.75
CA LEU A 33 5.31 -18.31 26.09
C LEU A 33 6.24 -17.08 26.15
N ASP A 34 6.97 -16.93 27.24
CA ASP A 34 7.92 -15.83 27.44
C ASP A 34 9.23 -16.08 26.67
N ASP A 35 9.09 -16.18 25.33
CA ASP A 35 10.17 -16.47 24.39
C ASP A 35 10.05 -15.58 23.16
N GLU A 36 11.03 -14.70 22.95
CA GLU A 36 11.05 -13.75 21.84
C GLU A 36 11.04 -14.44 20.46
N TYR A 37 11.68 -15.60 20.33
CA TYR A 37 11.67 -16.35 19.06
C TYR A 37 10.28 -16.91 18.75
N LEU A 38 9.59 -17.46 19.78
CA LEU A 38 8.22 -17.99 19.60
C LEU A 38 7.21 -16.88 19.34
N ASN A 39 7.38 -15.70 19.95
CA ASN A 39 6.56 -14.53 19.69
C ASN A 39 6.68 -14.06 18.22
N ARG A 40 7.88 -14.05 17.65
CA ARG A 40 8.06 -13.77 16.21
C ARG A 40 7.39 -14.82 15.33
N ARG A 41 7.41 -16.09 15.75
CA ARG A 41 6.71 -17.16 15.02
C ARG A 41 5.19 -17.04 15.12
N ALA A 42 4.68 -16.53 16.23
CA ALA A 42 3.26 -16.20 16.36
C ALA A 42 2.83 -15.11 15.37
N GLU A 43 3.66 -14.08 15.17
CA GLU A 43 3.40 -13.04 14.17
C GLU A 43 3.40 -13.60 12.73
N ASP A 44 4.40 -14.44 12.38
CA ASP A 44 4.45 -15.13 11.09
C ASP A 44 3.19 -15.97 10.85
N LEU A 45 2.77 -16.74 11.87
CA LEU A 45 1.58 -17.59 11.80
C LEU A 45 0.30 -16.76 11.67
N LYS A 46 0.21 -15.63 12.34
CA LYS A 46 -0.92 -14.70 12.23
C LYS A 46 -1.05 -14.18 10.81
N MET A 47 0.05 -13.74 10.22
CA MET A 47 0.06 -13.26 8.83
C MET A 47 -0.38 -14.34 7.84
N LEU A 48 0.15 -15.57 7.97
CA LEU A 48 -0.26 -16.71 7.14
C LEU A 48 -1.73 -17.08 7.36
N SER A 49 -2.21 -17.05 8.61
CA SER A 49 -3.62 -17.32 8.93
C SER A 49 -4.55 -16.32 8.27
N ASP A 50 -4.22 -15.05 8.29
CA ASP A 50 -5.00 -13.98 7.65
C ASP A 50 -5.07 -14.18 6.13
N MET A 51 -3.98 -14.60 5.48
CA MET A 51 -3.96 -14.91 4.06
C MET A 51 -4.93 -16.05 3.70
N VAL A 52 -4.91 -17.13 4.50
CA VAL A 52 -5.82 -18.28 4.30
C VAL A 52 -7.27 -17.89 4.54
N LEU A 53 -7.54 -17.10 5.60
CA LEU A 53 -8.90 -16.62 5.89
C LEU A 53 -9.44 -15.72 4.78
N LYS A 54 -8.64 -14.81 4.25
CA LYS A 54 -9.01 -14.01 3.07
C LYS A 54 -9.38 -14.89 1.88
N SER A 55 -8.60 -15.95 1.63
CA SER A 55 -8.89 -16.89 0.56
C SER A 55 -10.19 -17.69 0.80
N LEU A 56 -10.46 -18.11 2.05
CA LEU A 56 -11.67 -18.88 2.41
C LEU A 56 -12.94 -18.02 2.40
N LEU A 57 -12.84 -16.75 2.77
CA LEU A 57 -13.98 -15.81 2.81
C LEU A 57 -14.34 -15.28 1.42
N GLY A 58 -13.48 -15.55 0.43
CA GLY A 58 -13.71 -15.07 -0.92
C GLY A 58 -13.59 -13.55 -1.03
N ASP A 59 -12.65 -12.96 -0.26
CA ASP A 59 -12.37 -11.54 -0.40
C ASP A 59 -12.15 -11.22 -1.88
N GLU A 60 -13.13 -10.59 -2.48
CA GLU A 60 -12.98 -10.03 -3.81
C GLU A 60 -11.75 -9.13 -3.75
N LYS A 61 -10.75 -9.42 -4.55
CA LYS A 61 -9.55 -8.60 -4.69
C LYS A 61 -9.97 -7.17 -5.02
N VAL A 62 -10.12 -6.35 -3.99
CA VAL A 62 -10.51 -4.94 -4.12
C VAL A 62 -9.51 -4.21 -5.03
N THR A 63 -8.26 -4.68 -5.02
CA THR A 63 -7.15 -4.13 -5.80
C THR A 63 -7.23 -4.38 -7.30
N SER A 64 -7.91 -5.45 -7.75
CA SER A 64 -8.05 -5.75 -9.20
C SER A 64 -9.02 -4.83 -9.94
N LYS A 65 -9.73 -3.94 -9.25
CA LYS A 65 -10.78 -3.09 -9.83
C LYS A 65 -10.35 -1.63 -10.11
N VAL A 66 -9.09 -1.28 -9.94
CA VAL A 66 -8.60 0.07 -10.29
C VAL A 66 -8.35 0.15 -11.80
N ASN A 67 -9.42 0.28 -12.57
CA ASN A 67 -9.35 0.32 -14.03
C ASN A 67 -9.13 1.73 -14.59
N ASN A 68 -9.33 2.76 -13.78
CA ASN A 68 -9.17 4.17 -14.14
C ASN A 68 -8.16 4.85 -13.21
N PRO A 69 -7.51 5.95 -13.65
CA PRO A 69 -6.65 6.74 -12.80
C PRO A 69 -7.35 7.17 -11.51
N SER A 70 -6.90 6.67 -10.35
CA SER A 70 -7.60 6.82 -9.08
C SER A 70 -6.65 6.95 -7.89
N ILE A 71 -7.13 7.56 -6.82
CA ILE A 71 -6.51 7.56 -5.50
C ILE A 71 -7.18 6.46 -4.70
N VAL A 72 -6.38 5.55 -4.13
CA VAL A 72 -6.87 4.47 -3.28
C VAL A 72 -6.95 4.95 -1.83
N ILE A 73 -8.11 4.72 -1.21
CA ILE A 73 -8.35 5.07 0.19
C ILE A 73 -8.72 3.81 0.96
N ALA A 74 -8.02 3.56 2.06
CA ALA A 74 -8.22 2.38 2.90
C ALA A 74 -7.96 2.69 4.38
N GLU A 75 -8.40 1.84 5.27
CA GLU A 75 -7.95 1.88 6.66
C GLU A 75 -6.47 1.54 6.74
N LYS A 76 -6.08 0.45 6.11
CA LYS A 76 -4.72 -0.04 5.95
C LYS A 76 -4.57 -0.68 4.57
N ILE A 77 -3.39 -0.64 4.01
CA ILE A 77 -3.07 -1.30 2.74
C ILE A 77 -1.81 -2.14 2.90
N ASP A 78 -1.86 -3.37 2.43
CA ASP A 78 -0.71 -4.28 2.49
C ASP A 78 0.21 -4.08 1.26
N PRO A 79 1.51 -4.37 1.39
CA PRO A 79 2.47 -4.33 0.29
C PRO A 79 2.03 -5.10 -0.96
N SER A 80 1.47 -6.30 -0.76
CA SER A 80 0.95 -7.14 -1.84
C SER A 80 -0.20 -6.48 -2.61
N GLN A 81 -1.08 -5.77 -1.90
CA GLN A 81 -2.18 -5.05 -2.52
C GLN A 81 -1.69 -3.89 -3.40
N ILE A 82 -0.66 -3.16 -2.95
CA ILE A 82 -0.06 -2.08 -3.76
C ILE A 82 0.57 -2.66 -5.04
N ALA A 83 1.26 -3.79 -4.92
CA ALA A 83 1.91 -4.45 -6.06
C ALA A 83 0.90 -4.99 -7.09
N GLU A 84 -0.29 -5.41 -6.65
CA GLU A 84 -1.36 -5.91 -7.52
C GLU A 84 -2.11 -4.80 -8.27
N ILE A 85 -2.08 -3.55 -7.77
CA ILE A 85 -2.74 -2.43 -8.44
C ILE A 85 -1.96 -2.05 -9.70
N ASN A 86 -2.68 -1.83 -10.80
CA ASN A 86 -2.07 -1.30 -12.00
C ASN A 86 -1.43 0.07 -11.73
N GLN A 87 -0.11 0.12 -11.76
CA GLN A 87 0.68 1.30 -11.40
C GLN A 87 0.35 2.53 -12.27
N THR A 88 -0.06 2.33 -13.51
CA THR A 88 -0.45 3.45 -14.40
C THR A 88 -1.74 4.14 -13.94
N ASN A 89 -2.57 3.45 -13.18
CA ASN A 89 -3.84 3.94 -12.67
C ASN A 89 -3.78 4.37 -11.20
N LEU A 90 -2.71 4.06 -10.50
CA LEU A 90 -2.54 4.43 -9.09
C LEU A 90 -1.94 5.84 -8.97
N LEU A 91 -2.78 6.84 -8.74
CA LEU A 91 -2.37 8.24 -8.62
C LEU A 91 -1.94 8.64 -7.21
N GLY A 92 -2.33 7.88 -6.20
CA GLY A 92 -1.99 8.13 -4.80
C GLY A 92 -2.66 7.15 -3.86
N ILE A 93 -2.19 7.13 -2.62
CA ILE A 93 -2.72 6.29 -1.55
C ILE A 93 -2.98 7.15 -0.32
N ILE A 94 -4.10 6.91 0.36
CA ILE A 94 -4.45 7.54 1.62
C ILE A 94 -4.89 6.46 2.59
N THR A 95 -4.32 6.43 3.81
CA THR A 95 -4.75 5.49 4.83
C THR A 95 -5.05 6.16 6.17
N THR A 96 -5.96 5.58 6.95
CA THR A 96 -6.24 6.00 8.32
C THR A 96 -5.17 5.51 9.29
N GLU A 97 -4.58 4.35 9.00
CA GLU A 97 -3.53 3.70 9.79
C GLU A 97 -2.24 3.58 8.98
N GLY A 98 -1.15 3.32 9.67
CA GLY A 98 0.16 3.05 9.09
C GLY A 98 1.24 3.99 9.58
N GLY A 99 2.48 3.58 9.38
CA GLY A 99 3.69 4.31 9.76
C GLY A 99 4.59 4.61 8.55
N VAL A 100 5.43 5.63 8.67
CA VAL A 100 6.37 6.03 7.61
C VAL A 100 7.39 4.92 7.32
N THR A 101 7.64 4.05 8.29
CA THR A 101 8.55 2.91 8.20
C THR A 101 7.87 1.62 7.75
N ASP A 102 6.55 1.63 7.55
CA ASP A 102 5.82 0.44 7.10
C ASP A 102 6.25 0.05 5.68
N HIS A 103 6.27 -1.24 5.42
CA HIS A 103 6.66 -1.79 4.12
C HIS A 103 5.81 -1.22 2.97
N SER A 104 4.52 -0.96 3.21
CA SER A 104 3.62 -0.33 2.24
C SER A 104 4.08 1.07 1.84
N SER A 105 4.55 1.89 2.81
CA SER A 105 5.05 3.24 2.53
C SER A 105 6.37 3.22 1.76
N ILE A 106 7.22 2.25 2.05
CA ILE A 106 8.49 2.05 1.33
C ILE A 106 8.22 1.67 -0.13
N ILE A 107 7.29 0.75 -0.38
CA ILE A 107 6.91 0.34 -1.74
C ILE A 107 6.25 1.49 -2.50
N ALA A 108 5.30 2.19 -1.91
CA ALA A 108 4.66 3.35 -2.55
C ALA A 108 5.69 4.41 -2.96
N LYS A 109 6.68 4.67 -2.08
CA LYS A 109 7.80 5.58 -2.37
C LYS A 109 8.68 5.08 -3.51
N ALA A 110 9.01 3.78 -3.55
CA ALA A 110 9.80 3.18 -4.62
C ALA A 110 9.08 3.27 -5.97
N LEU A 111 7.74 3.13 -5.97
CA LEU A 111 6.89 3.30 -7.15
C LEU A 111 6.65 4.77 -7.52
N GLY A 112 7.13 5.73 -6.74
CA GLY A 112 6.87 7.16 -6.94
C GLY A 112 5.40 7.58 -6.72
N VAL A 113 4.63 6.76 -5.99
CA VAL A 113 3.22 7.02 -5.70
C VAL A 113 3.09 7.88 -4.44
N PRO A 114 2.43 9.04 -4.50
CA PRO A 114 2.16 9.86 -3.33
C PRO A 114 1.36 9.07 -2.29
N TYR A 115 1.80 9.10 -1.02
CA TYR A 115 1.15 8.38 0.06
C TYR A 115 0.98 9.27 1.29
N ILE A 116 -0.26 9.47 1.74
CA ILE A 116 -0.60 10.18 2.98
C ILE A 116 -1.14 9.18 4.00
N LEU A 117 -0.53 9.17 5.18
CA LEU A 117 -0.80 8.25 6.28
C LEU A 117 -1.52 8.97 7.43
N GLY A 118 -2.33 8.22 8.19
CA GLY A 118 -2.90 8.71 9.45
C GLY A 118 -4.05 9.71 9.29
N VAL A 119 -4.76 9.68 8.16
CA VAL A 119 -5.90 10.56 7.91
C VAL A 119 -7.15 10.00 8.59
N LYS A 120 -7.45 10.52 9.78
CA LYS A 120 -8.59 10.05 10.58
C LYS A 120 -9.91 10.16 9.81
N ASN A 121 -10.72 9.11 9.90
CA ASN A 121 -12.08 9.03 9.33
C ASN A 121 -12.20 9.21 7.80
N VAL A 122 -11.10 9.22 7.04
CA VAL A 122 -11.18 9.44 5.58
C VAL A 122 -12.07 8.42 4.88
N VAL A 123 -12.04 7.17 5.29
CA VAL A 123 -12.86 6.09 4.72
C VAL A 123 -14.37 6.33 4.92
N ASN A 124 -14.75 7.01 5.99
CA ASN A 124 -16.16 7.33 6.28
C ASN A 124 -16.65 8.60 5.57
N ILE A 125 -15.74 9.48 5.19
CA ILE A 125 -16.06 10.79 4.61
C ILE A 125 -16.09 10.72 3.08
N VAL A 126 -15.17 9.95 2.48
CA VAL A 126 -15.02 9.88 1.03
C VAL A 126 -15.84 8.75 0.44
N ARG A 127 -16.43 8.98 -0.72
CA ARG A 127 -17.20 7.98 -1.47
C ARG A 127 -16.52 7.66 -2.79
N ASN A 128 -16.78 6.47 -3.31
CA ASN A 128 -16.31 6.09 -4.64
C ASN A 128 -16.83 7.08 -5.69
N GLY A 129 -15.91 7.62 -6.49
CA GLY A 129 -16.22 8.61 -7.52
C GLY A 129 -16.01 10.06 -7.08
N ASP A 130 -15.74 10.33 -5.80
CA ASP A 130 -15.38 11.67 -5.35
C ASP A 130 -14.09 12.14 -6.00
N LYS A 131 -14.06 13.43 -6.38
CA LYS A 131 -12.86 14.08 -6.90
C LYS A 131 -11.94 14.44 -5.72
N ILE A 132 -10.70 13.95 -5.76
CA ILE A 132 -9.74 14.17 -4.68
C ILE A 132 -8.47 14.79 -5.23
N ILE A 133 -7.92 15.75 -4.51
CA ILE A 133 -6.58 16.26 -4.69
C ILE A 133 -5.75 15.89 -3.47
N LEU A 134 -4.64 15.18 -3.71
CA LEU A 134 -3.69 14.81 -2.70
C LEU A 134 -2.51 15.78 -2.75
N ASP A 135 -2.46 16.72 -1.80
CA ASP A 135 -1.39 17.69 -1.69
C ASP A 135 -0.34 17.21 -0.68
N SER A 136 0.63 16.45 -1.17
CA SER A 136 1.70 15.90 -0.34
C SER A 136 2.66 16.98 0.21
N LYS A 137 2.75 18.13 -0.45
CA LYS A 137 3.61 19.26 0.01
C LYS A 137 3.04 19.89 1.28
N ASN A 138 1.75 20.18 1.28
CA ASN A 138 1.06 20.78 2.41
C ASN A 138 0.44 19.75 3.37
N LYS A 139 0.60 18.44 3.06
CA LYS A 139 0.06 17.30 3.85
C LYS A 139 -1.45 17.42 4.05
N CYS A 140 -2.18 17.83 3.02
CA CYS A 140 -3.62 17.96 3.07
C CYS A 140 -4.31 17.28 1.88
N ILE A 141 -5.60 17.05 2.04
CA ILE A 141 -6.46 16.39 1.07
C ILE A 141 -7.64 17.32 0.82
N HIS A 142 -7.92 17.58 -0.44
CA HIS A 142 -9.13 18.32 -0.84
C HIS A 142 -10.14 17.31 -1.40
N ILE A 143 -11.31 17.22 -0.79
CA ILE A 143 -12.40 16.34 -1.22
C ILE A 143 -13.42 17.20 -1.95
N ASN A 144 -13.77 16.81 -3.18
CA ASN A 144 -14.68 17.55 -4.06
C ASN A 144 -14.34 19.06 -4.14
N PRO A 145 -13.06 19.39 -4.46
CA PRO A 145 -12.58 20.76 -4.46
C PRO A 145 -13.32 21.63 -5.46
N GLU A 146 -13.48 22.89 -5.14
CA GLU A 146 -14.02 23.90 -6.03
C GLU A 146 -13.20 24.03 -7.31
N LYS A 147 -13.82 24.56 -8.36
CA LYS A 147 -13.25 24.65 -9.69
C LYS A 147 -11.92 25.41 -9.73
N GLU A 148 -11.82 26.48 -8.93
CA GLU A 148 -10.60 27.31 -8.81
C GLU A 148 -9.43 26.54 -8.23
N ILE A 149 -9.66 25.79 -7.16
CA ILE A 149 -8.66 24.93 -6.51
C ILE A 149 -8.20 23.85 -7.49
N SER A 150 -9.16 23.19 -8.15
CA SER A 150 -8.85 22.15 -9.15
C SER A 150 -7.95 22.67 -10.26
N GLN A 151 -8.28 23.83 -10.85
CA GLN A 151 -7.49 24.46 -11.92
C GLN A 151 -6.08 24.84 -11.47
N LYS A 152 -5.94 25.31 -10.22
CA LYS A 152 -4.62 25.64 -9.67
C LYS A 152 -3.73 24.39 -9.65
N PHE A 153 -4.22 23.29 -9.08
CA PHE A 153 -3.45 22.04 -8.98
C PHE A 153 -3.20 21.38 -10.34
N GLU A 154 -4.13 21.47 -11.28
CA GLU A 154 -3.91 21.01 -12.66
C GLU A 154 -2.73 21.74 -13.32
N LYS A 155 -2.62 23.07 -13.14
CA LYS A 155 -1.47 23.85 -13.62
C LYS A 155 -0.16 23.44 -12.94
N GLU A 156 -0.20 23.17 -11.63
CA GLU A 156 0.99 22.72 -10.89
C GLU A 156 1.47 21.36 -11.38
N ILE A 157 0.55 20.38 -11.57
CA ILE A 157 0.86 19.06 -12.12
C ILE A 157 1.49 19.17 -13.52
N LEU A 158 0.96 20.02 -14.38
CA LEU A 158 1.52 20.23 -15.71
C LEU A 158 2.94 20.81 -15.67
N LYS A 159 3.20 21.75 -14.75
CA LYS A 159 4.55 22.29 -14.52
C LYS A 159 5.52 21.21 -14.04
N GLU A 160 5.12 20.38 -13.06
CA GLU A 160 5.95 19.31 -12.54
C GLU A 160 6.26 18.25 -13.62
N LYS A 161 5.27 17.86 -14.41
CA LYS A 161 5.48 16.97 -15.57
C LYS A 161 6.48 17.53 -16.57
N SER A 162 6.43 18.82 -16.85
CA SER A 162 7.38 19.48 -17.76
C SER A 162 8.81 19.52 -17.18
N ILE A 163 8.95 19.77 -15.89
CA ILE A 163 10.24 19.76 -15.17
C ILE A 163 10.84 18.34 -15.18
N ASN A 164 10.04 17.33 -14.84
CA ASN A 164 10.49 15.93 -14.83
C ASN A 164 10.90 15.47 -16.24
N LYS A 165 10.15 15.85 -17.28
CA LYS A 165 10.53 15.56 -18.66
C LYS A 165 11.87 16.19 -19.05
N ASN A 166 12.11 17.44 -18.63
CA ASN A 166 13.38 18.12 -18.88
C ASN A 166 14.53 17.50 -18.10
N GLN A 167 14.29 17.02 -16.85
CA GLN A 167 15.28 16.29 -16.06
C GLN A 167 15.63 14.94 -16.70
N LEU A 168 14.64 14.20 -17.20
CA LEU A 168 14.85 12.95 -17.94
C LEU A 168 15.66 13.16 -19.22
N ILE A 169 15.49 14.28 -19.90
CA ILE A 169 16.32 14.62 -21.07
C ILE A 169 17.74 14.90 -20.61
N LYS A 170 17.91 15.67 -19.53
CA LYS A 170 19.25 15.98 -18.99
C LYS A 170 19.98 14.76 -18.45
N SER A 171 19.27 13.77 -17.90
CA SER A 171 19.88 12.54 -17.38
C SER A 171 20.54 11.66 -18.46
N LYS A 172 20.25 11.92 -19.73
CA LYS A 172 20.91 11.25 -20.86
C LYS A 172 22.29 11.83 -21.20
N TYR A 173 22.64 12.99 -20.66
CA TYR A 173 23.93 13.60 -20.88
C TYR A 173 24.96 13.11 -19.85
N GLU A 174 26.22 13.10 -20.24
CA GLU A 174 27.31 12.79 -19.31
C GLU A 174 27.33 13.80 -18.14
N ALA A 175 27.52 13.30 -16.93
CA ALA A 175 27.68 14.14 -15.77
C ALA A 175 29.10 14.70 -15.76
N ILE A 176 29.20 16.02 -16.01
CA ILE A 176 30.47 16.73 -16.04
C ILE A 176 30.42 17.86 -14.99
N THR A 177 31.44 17.94 -14.15
CA THR A 177 31.57 19.04 -13.17
C THR A 177 31.83 20.37 -13.86
N ASN A 178 31.64 21.48 -13.14
CA ASN A 178 31.98 22.82 -13.66
C ASN A 178 33.46 22.96 -14.04
N SER A 179 34.34 22.13 -13.50
CA SER A 179 35.77 22.07 -13.83
C SER A 179 36.09 21.15 -15.02
N GLY A 180 35.07 20.59 -15.70
CA GLY A 180 35.24 19.72 -16.85
C GLY A 180 35.53 18.25 -16.54
N LYS A 181 35.49 17.84 -15.28
CA LYS A 181 35.74 16.44 -14.88
C LYS A 181 34.47 15.61 -15.05
N LYS A 182 34.57 14.48 -15.79
CA LYS A 182 33.50 13.48 -15.92
C LYS A 182 33.32 12.71 -14.61
N VAL A 183 32.07 12.51 -14.20
CA VAL A 183 31.69 11.75 -13.00
C VAL A 183 30.78 10.62 -13.40
N ASP A 184 31.12 9.40 -13.03
CA ASP A 184 30.27 8.23 -13.23
C ASP A 184 29.18 8.19 -12.17
N ILE A 185 27.91 8.19 -12.61
CA ILE A 185 26.75 8.09 -11.73
C ILE A 185 26.29 6.64 -11.77
N MET A 186 26.33 5.97 -10.63
CA MET A 186 25.89 4.58 -10.47
C MET A 186 24.62 4.53 -9.61
N ALA A 187 23.74 3.59 -9.91
CA ALA A 187 22.55 3.29 -9.09
C ALA A 187 22.66 1.88 -8.51
N ASN A 188 22.24 1.73 -7.25
CA ASN A 188 22.04 0.40 -6.68
C ASN A 188 20.71 -0.15 -7.22
N VAL A 189 20.77 -1.23 -7.96
CA VAL A 189 19.61 -1.92 -8.51
C VAL A 189 19.43 -3.22 -7.75
N GLY A 190 18.26 -3.42 -7.13
CA GLY A 190 17.96 -4.63 -6.37
C GLY A 190 17.53 -5.82 -7.25
N SER A 191 17.05 -5.57 -8.47
CA SER A 191 16.67 -6.56 -9.48
C SER A 191 16.90 -5.99 -10.88
N LEU A 192 17.18 -6.87 -11.84
CA LEU A 192 17.35 -6.53 -13.27
C LEU A 192 16.15 -6.99 -14.11
N ASP A 193 14.98 -7.18 -13.49
CA ASP A 193 13.74 -7.59 -14.18
C ASP A 193 13.04 -6.41 -14.86
#